data_22b8f8cb977052c4e644a80b1305f0f5
#
_entry.id   22b8f8cb977052c4e644a80b1305f0f5
#
_cell.length_a   1.000
_cell.length_b   1.000
_cell.length_c   1.000
_cell.angle_alpha   90.00
_cell.angle_beta   90.00
_cell.angle_gamma   90.00
#
_symmetry.space_group_name_H-M   'P 1'
#
loop_
_entity.id
_entity.type
_entity.pdbx_description
1 polymer ?
#
loop_
_entity_poly.entity_id
_entity_poly.type
_entity_poly.pdbx_seq_one_letter_code
_entity_poly.pdbx_strand_id
1 'polypeptide(L)'
;RCSSDLFIVDELEDIMIPNYRKHWHVIFELSNDKKLIYSDIRRFGEIRNVASVASYPSFLEIAPEPFSNEALTYYLNRIHQQSNKNKPIKQVILDHKVIAGCGNIYACEALFRAGVLPDKKVKDLTHQQQEMVFYYVREVLEEGIKYGGTSISDYRHADGKTGEMQLHLNVYKQPVCKVCGSQIETKIIATRNSHYCPVCQK
;
A
#
# COMPACT_ATOMS: atom_id res chain seq x y z
N ARG A 1 -0.50 -5.93 -0.79
CA ARG A 1 0.67 -6.65 -1.32
C ARG A 1 0.33 -7.05 -2.74
N CYS A 2 0.85 -6.36 -3.75
CA CYS A 2 0.81 -6.87 -5.11
C CYS A 2 1.55 -8.20 -5.15
N SER A 3 0.90 -9.23 -5.62
CA SER A 3 1.52 -10.52 -5.94
C SER A 3 1.71 -10.66 -7.44
N SER A 4 1.22 -9.68 -8.18
CA SER A 4 1.25 -9.63 -9.62
C SER A 4 2.30 -8.61 -10.06
N ASP A 5 3.12 -8.99 -11.01
CA ASP A 5 4.13 -8.16 -11.64
C ASP A 5 3.91 -8.12 -13.14
N LEU A 6 4.21 -6.97 -13.74
CA LEU A 6 4.20 -6.75 -15.18
C LEU A 6 5.63 -6.49 -15.64
N PHE A 7 6.06 -7.19 -16.69
CA PHE A 7 7.37 -7.01 -17.29
C PHE A 7 7.21 -6.61 -18.76
N ILE A 8 7.97 -5.61 -19.20
CA ILE A 8 8.09 -5.25 -20.61
C ILE A 8 9.50 -5.59 -21.05
N VAL A 9 9.62 -6.53 -21.99
CA VAL A 9 10.91 -7.06 -22.46
C VAL A 9 10.91 -7.16 -23.98
N ASP A 10 12.08 -7.17 -24.57
CA ASP A 10 12.26 -7.44 -25.98
C ASP A 10 12.15 -8.95 -26.23
N GLU A 11 12.88 -9.75 -25.45
CA GLU A 11 12.83 -11.21 -25.52
C GLU A 11 12.46 -11.83 -24.14
N LEU A 12 11.86 -13.02 -24.17
CA LEU A 12 11.43 -13.71 -22.92
C LEU A 12 12.62 -14.11 -22.04
N GLU A 13 13.79 -14.30 -22.64
CA GLU A 13 15.04 -14.62 -21.98
C GLU A 13 15.61 -13.48 -21.16
N ASP A 14 15.22 -12.23 -21.45
CA ASP A 14 15.65 -11.03 -20.73
C ASP A 14 15.16 -11.00 -19.27
N ILE A 15 14.15 -11.82 -18.95
CA ILE A 15 13.67 -11.96 -17.58
C ILE A 15 14.58 -12.90 -16.81
N MET A 16 15.59 -12.32 -16.18
CA MET A 16 16.66 -13.00 -15.43
C MET A 16 16.21 -13.61 -14.08
N ILE A 17 14.93 -13.55 -13.72
CA ILE A 17 14.44 -14.03 -12.42
C ILE A 17 13.84 -15.43 -12.58
N PRO A 18 14.57 -16.52 -12.27
CA PRO A 18 14.13 -17.89 -12.55
C PRO A 18 12.79 -18.26 -11.88
N ASN A 19 12.53 -17.68 -10.70
CA ASN A 19 11.32 -17.97 -9.94
C ASN A 19 10.03 -17.42 -10.56
N TYR A 20 10.13 -16.43 -11.47
CA TYR A 20 8.94 -15.82 -12.09
C TYR A 20 8.46 -16.58 -13.33
N ARG A 21 9.32 -17.27 -14.07
CA ARG A 21 8.93 -17.99 -15.31
C ARG A 21 7.78 -18.95 -15.10
N LYS A 22 7.76 -19.71 -14.02
CA LYS A 22 6.68 -20.66 -13.70
C LYS A 22 5.36 -19.99 -13.28
N HIS A 23 5.36 -18.67 -13.10
CA HIS A 23 4.21 -17.88 -12.70
C HIS A 23 3.73 -16.91 -13.79
N TRP A 24 4.25 -17.05 -15.02
CA TRP A 24 3.72 -16.33 -16.16
C TRP A 24 2.36 -16.89 -16.54
N HIS A 25 1.38 -16.02 -16.64
CA HIS A 25 0.00 -16.45 -16.92
C HIS A 25 -0.50 -15.90 -18.25
N VAL A 26 -0.06 -14.69 -18.64
CA VAL A 26 -0.45 -14.06 -19.90
C VAL A 26 0.77 -13.34 -20.49
N ILE A 27 0.93 -13.47 -21.79
CA ILE A 27 1.93 -12.75 -22.59
C ILE A 27 1.16 -12.00 -23.67
N PHE A 28 1.34 -10.68 -23.71
CA PHE A 28 0.82 -9.83 -24.79
C PHE A 28 1.95 -9.46 -25.73
N GLU A 29 1.75 -9.65 -27.01
CA GLU A 29 2.61 -9.09 -28.04
C GLU A 29 2.20 -7.64 -28.31
N LEU A 30 3.15 -6.74 -28.24
CA LEU A 30 2.91 -5.30 -28.43
C LEU A 30 3.27 -4.89 -29.87
N SER A 31 2.68 -3.80 -30.36
CA SER A 31 2.89 -3.29 -31.72
C SER A 31 4.32 -2.82 -32.02
N ASN A 32 5.18 -2.71 -31.02
CA ASN A 32 6.60 -2.37 -31.10
C ASN A 32 7.52 -3.58 -30.93
N ASP A 33 7.02 -4.78 -31.22
CA ASP A 33 7.69 -6.08 -31.12
C ASP A 33 8.10 -6.47 -29.67
N LYS A 34 7.77 -5.68 -28.67
CA LYS A 34 7.99 -6.01 -27.27
C LYS A 34 6.91 -6.93 -26.72
N LYS A 35 7.21 -7.58 -25.61
CA LYS A 35 6.30 -8.47 -24.89
C LYS A 35 5.96 -7.88 -23.53
N LEU A 36 4.66 -7.78 -23.21
CA LEU A 36 4.17 -7.46 -21.87
C LEU A 36 3.75 -8.77 -21.20
N ILE A 37 4.44 -9.13 -20.11
CA ILE A 37 4.23 -10.38 -19.40
C ILE A 37 3.55 -10.09 -18.09
N TYR A 38 2.42 -10.76 -17.84
CA TYR A 38 1.75 -10.77 -16.56
C TYR A 38 2.15 -12.00 -15.76
N SER A 39 2.78 -11.77 -14.61
CA SER A 39 3.19 -12.80 -13.65
C SER A 39 2.45 -12.61 -12.33
N ASP A 40 1.94 -13.70 -11.75
CA ASP A 40 1.27 -13.67 -10.44
C ASP A 40 1.54 -14.94 -9.63
N ILE A 41 2.45 -14.84 -8.68
CA ILE A 41 2.88 -15.96 -7.83
C ILE A 41 1.72 -16.50 -7.00
N ARG A 42 0.80 -15.64 -6.55
CA ARG A 42 -0.31 -16.01 -5.65
C ARG A 42 -1.64 -16.21 -6.35
N ARG A 43 -1.71 -15.89 -7.64
CA ARG A 43 -2.93 -15.98 -8.48
C ARG A 43 -4.14 -15.22 -7.90
N PHE A 44 -3.91 -14.04 -7.34
CA PHE A 44 -4.97 -13.17 -6.82
C PHE A 44 -5.34 -12.04 -7.78
N GLY A 45 -4.49 -11.80 -8.78
CA GLY A 45 -4.73 -10.78 -9.79
C GLY A 45 -5.71 -11.27 -10.87
N GLU A 46 -6.25 -10.32 -11.57
CA GLU A 46 -7.23 -10.55 -12.63
C GLU A 46 -6.96 -9.64 -13.81
N ILE A 47 -7.11 -10.16 -15.01
CA ILE A 47 -7.08 -9.37 -16.25
C ILE A 47 -8.46 -9.48 -16.88
N ARG A 48 -9.10 -8.35 -17.10
CA ARG A 48 -10.40 -8.26 -17.77
C ARG A 48 -10.40 -7.25 -18.90
N ASN A 49 -11.03 -7.60 -19.98
CA ASN A 49 -11.43 -6.65 -21.01
C ASN A 49 -12.82 -6.11 -20.63
N VAL A 50 -12.93 -4.81 -20.44
CA VAL A 50 -14.19 -4.13 -20.07
C VAL A 50 -14.48 -3.01 -21.03
N ALA A 51 -15.75 -2.78 -21.33
CA ALA A 51 -16.17 -1.68 -22.23
C ALA A 51 -15.83 -0.30 -21.67
N SER A 52 -15.86 -0.16 -20.34
CA SER A 52 -15.42 1.04 -19.61
C SER A 52 -15.08 0.69 -18.17
N VAL A 53 -14.32 1.55 -17.50
CA VAL A 53 -14.03 1.41 -16.04
C VAL A 53 -15.34 1.40 -15.24
N ALA A 54 -16.34 2.18 -15.66
CA ALA A 54 -17.65 2.24 -15.00
C ALA A 54 -18.45 0.93 -15.08
N SER A 55 -18.11 0.03 -16.01
CA SER A 55 -18.75 -1.29 -16.11
C SER A 55 -18.23 -2.34 -15.11
N TYR A 56 -17.21 -1.99 -14.31
CA TYR A 56 -16.63 -2.87 -13.30
C TYR A 56 -16.85 -2.31 -11.89
N PRO A 57 -17.87 -2.81 -11.14
CA PRO A 57 -18.30 -2.22 -9.87
C PRO A 57 -17.20 -2.06 -8.85
N SER A 58 -16.24 -2.98 -8.79
CA SER A 58 -15.13 -2.92 -7.83
C SER A 58 -14.24 -1.66 -7.99
N PHE A 59 -14.15 -1.08 -9.18
CA PHE A 59 -13.44 0.19 -9.37
C PHE A 59 -14.21 1.38 -8.82
N LEU A 60 -15.54 1.33 -8.87
CA LEU A 60 -16.39 2.42 -8.38
C LEU A 60 -16.38 2.54 -6.85
N GLU A 61 -15.95 1.50 -6.16
CA GLU A 61 -15.86 1.46 -4.70
C GLU A 61 -14.53 1.98 -4.17
N ILE A 62 -13.52 2.15 -5.04
CA ILE A 62 -12.21 2.69 -4.64
C ILE A 62 -12.36 4.16 -4.26
N ALA A 63 -11.76 4.54 -3.13
CA ALA A 63 -11.70 5.93 -2.69
C ALA A 63 -11.00 6.81 -3.74
N PRO A 64 -11.27 8.12 -3.78
CA PRO A 64 -10.50 9.06 -4.58
C PRO A 64 -8.99 8.93 -4.33
N GLU A 65 -8.19 9.24 -5.35
CA GLU A 65 -6.73 9.29 -5.19
C GLU A 65 -6.34 10.21 -4.04
N PRO A 66 -5.45 9.80 -3.13
CA PRO A 66 -5.09 10.57 -1.93
C PRO A 66 -4.57 11.98 -2.22
N PHE A 67 -4.14 12.23 -3.47
CA PHE A 67 -3.61 13.51 -3.93
C PHE A 67 -4.67 14.45 -4.51
N SER A 68 -5.90 13.98 -4.68
CA SER A 68 -7.00 14.81 -5.17
C SER A 68 -7.52 15.78 -4.10
N ASN A 69 -8.15 16.86 -4.52
CA ASN A 69 -8.65 17.91 -3.62
C ASN A 69 -9.79 17.41 -2.70
N GLU A 70 -10.61 16.45 -3.17
CA GLU A 70 -11.71 15.89 -2.39
C GLU A 70 -11.29 14.79 -1.40
N ALA A 71 -10.07 14.26 -1.52
CA ALA A 71 -9.66 13.05 -0.81
C ALA A 71 -9.73 13.18 0.72
N LEU A 72 -9.31 14.31 1.29
CA LEU A 72 -9.40 14.55 2.74
C LEU A 72 -10.86 14.55 3.22
N THR A 73 -11.72 15.30 2.55
CA THR A 73 -13.16 15.39 2.90
C THR A 73 -13.82 14.02 2.77
N TYR A 74 -13.51 13.28 1.70
CA TYR A 74 -14.00 11.93 1.50
C TYR A 74 -13.54 11.01 2.63
N TYR A 75 -12.25 11.00 2.95
CA TYR A 75 -11.68 10.21 4.04
C TYR A 75 -12.36 10.50 5.37
N LEU A 76 -12.48 11.78 5.77
CA LEU A 76 -13.12 12.16 7.03
C LEU A 76 -14.57 11.68 7.09
N ASN A 77 -15.32 11.82 6.01
CA ASN A 77 -16.69 11.30 5.91
C ASN A 77 -16.75 9.77 6.08
N ARG A 78 -15.79 9.05 5.50
CA ARG A 78 -15.74 7.58 5.57
C ARG A 78 -15.37 7.06 6.95
N ILE A 79 -14.40 7.65 7.62
CA ILE A 79 -14.00 7.22 8.98
C ILE A 79 -15.11 7.48 10.00
N HIS A 80 -15.92 8.52 9.80
CA HIS A 80 -17.03 8.85 10.68
C HIS A 80 -18.26 7.95 10.50
N GLN A 81 -18.30 7.08 9.50
CA GLN A 81 -19.39 6.11 9.36
C GLN A 81 -19.47 5.19 10.57
N GLN A 82 -20.70 4.85 10.98
CA GLN A 82 -20.95 4.02 12.17
C GLN A 82 -20.20 2.68 12.13
N SER A 83 -20.05 2.11 10.94
CA SER A 83 -19.32 0.86 10.70
C SER A 83 -17.82 0.95 10.99
N ASN A 84 -17.23 2.15 11.01
CA ASN A 84 -15.80 2.38 11.19
C ASN A 84 -15.42 2.89 12.58
N LYS A 85 -16.34 3.57 13.30
CA LYS A 85 -16.06 4.23 14.58
C LYS A 85 -15.38 3.34 15.63
N ASN A 86 -15.76 2.08 15.72
CA ASN A 86 -15.23 1.15 16.72
C ASN A 86 -14.06 0.30 16.21
N LYS A 87 -13.68 0.44 14.93
CA LYS A 87 -12.53 -0.28 14.38
C LYS A 87 -11.22 0.40 14.74
N PRO A 88 -10.12 -0.37 14.84
CA PRO A 88 -8.76 0.18 14.85
C PRO A 88 -8.52 1.09 13.64
N ILE A 89 -7.88 2.24 13.85
CA ILE A 89 -7.59 3.17 12.76
C ILE A 89 -6.80 2.52 11.63
N LYS A 90 -5.83 1.65 11.97
CA LYS A 90 -5.07 0.92 10.96
C LYS A 90 -5.95 0.04 10.07
N GLN A 91 -6.94 -0.63 10.64
CA GLN A 91 -7.87 -1.45 9.87
C GLN A 91 -8.67 -0.59 8.88
N VAL A 92 -9.03 0.62 9.29
CA VAL A 92 -9.85 1.53 8.46
C VAL A 92 -9.03 2.10 7.30
N ILE A 93 -7.79 2.53 7.55
CA ILE A 93 -6.94 3.09 6.47
C ILE A 93 -6.37 2.03 5.51
N LEU A 94 -6.46 0.74 5.87
CA LEU A 94 -6.13 -0.37 4.96
C LEU A 94 -7.25 -0.70 3.97
N ASP A 95 -8.45 -0.15 4.19
CA ASP A 95 -9.59 -0.35 3.30
C ASP A 95 -9.49 0.62 2.12
N HIS A 96 -9.33 0.09 0.91
CA HIS A 96 -9.26 0.89 -0.32
C HIS A 96 -10.53 1.72 -0.60
N LYS A 97 -11.64 1.41 0.08
CA LYS A 97 -12.87 2.22 0.05
C LYS A 97 -12.79 3.45 0.95
N VAL A 98 -11.76 3.56 1.78
CA VAL A 98 -11.51 4.70 2.68
C VAL A 98 -10.33 5.53 2.20
N ILE A 99 -9.23 4.88 1.85
CA ILE A 99 -8.04 5.51 1.24
C ILE A 99 -7.50 4.59 0.15
N ALA A 100 -7.37 5.11 -1.07
CA ALA A 100 -6.74 4.39 -2.17
C ALA A 100 -5.22 4.25 -1.92
N GLY A 101 -4.63 3.13 -2.32
CA GLY A 101 -3.18 2.90 -2.35
C GLY A 101 -2.51 2.63 -1.00
N CYS A 102 -3.17 2.80 0.14
CA CYS A 102 -2.57 2.63 1.46
C CYS A 102 -2.46 1.14 1.85
N GLY A 103 -1.29 0.54 1.61
CA GLY A 103 -0.97 -0.83 2.02
C GLY A 103 -0.40 -0.93 3.44
N ASN A 104 -0.15 -2.17 3.88
CA ASN A 104 0.29 -2.46 5.26
C ASN A 104 1.58 -1.72 5.68
N ILE A 105 2.54 -1.59 4.79
CA ILE A 105 3.82 -0.93 5.05
C ILE A 105 3.57 0.56 5.30
N TYR A 106 2.92 1.21 4.35
CA TYR A 106 2.66 2.65 4.41
C TYR A 106 1.69 3.03 5.52
N ALA A 107 0.72 2.17 5.86
CA ALA A 107 -0.14 2.38 7.04
C ALA A 107 0.66 2.37 8.36
N CYS A 108 1.66 1.49 8.53
CA CYS A 108 2.52 1.51 9.71
C CYS A 108 3.35 2.80 9.79
N GLU A 109 3.96 3.20 8.67
CA GLU A 109 4.80 4.40 8.60
C GLU A 109 3.99 5.68 8.83
N ALA A 110 2.81 5.79 8.21
CA ALA A 110 1.93 6.94 8.39
C ALA A 110 1.45 7.09 9.84
N LEU A 111 1.02 6.00 10.48
CA LEU A 111 0.59 6.01 11.87
C LEU A 111 1.73 6.34 12.83
N PHE A 112 2.95 5.87 12.54
CA PHE A 112 4.13 6.26 13.30
C PHE A 112 4.39 7.76 13.21
N ARG A 113 4.38 8.34 12.02
CA ARG A 113 4.57 9.78 11.82
C ARG A 113 3.46 10.62 12.46
N ALA A 114 2.22 10.11 12.45
CA ALA A 114 1.09 10.73 13.12
C ALA A 114 1.13 10.60 14.66
N GLY A 115 2.04 9.81 15.22
CA GLY A 115 2.10 9.52 16.65
C GLY A 115 0.90 8.74 17.17
N VAL A 116 0.20 7.98 16.33
CA VAL A 116 -1.04 7.26 16.65
C VAL A 116 -0.79 5.76 16.72
N LEU A 117 -1.20 5.11 17.81
CA LEU A 117 -1.18 3.65 17.93
C LEU A 117 -2.06 2.99 16.86
N PRO A 118 -1.61 1.90 16.23
CA PRO A 118 -2.34 1.29 15.14
C PRO A 118 -3.67 0.64 15.53
N ASP A 119 -3.84 0.26 16.80
CA ASP A 119 -5.06 -0.32 17.36
C ASP A 119 -6.00 0.70 18.00
N LYS A 120 -5.62 1.98 18.06
CA LYS A 120 -6.50 3.05 18.56
C LYS A 120 -7.78 3.10 17.72
N LYS A 121 -8.93 3.12 18.39
CA LYS A 121 -10.21 3.16 17.69
C LYS A 121 -10.44 4.54 17.06
N VAL A 122 -11.10 4.57 15.92
CA VAL A 122 -11.39 5.83 15.20
C VAL A 122 -12.11 6.84 16.10
N LYS A 123 -13.09 6.40 16.91
CA LYS A 123 -13.84 7.26 17.84
C LYS A 123 -12.98 7.91 18.93
N ASP A 124 -11.83 7.32 19.26
CA ASP A 124 -10.92 7.77 20.31
C ASP A 124 -9.84 8.72 19.77
N LEU A 125 -9.85 9.00 18.46
CA LEU A 125 -8.97 9.97 17.82
C LEU A 125 -9.58 11.38 17.90
N THR A 126 -8.75 12.36 18.23
CA THR A 126 -9.12 13.78 18.04
C THR A 126 -9.24 14.09 16.55
N HIS A 127 -9.98 15.16 16.21
CA HIS A 127 -10.10 15.60 14.81
C HIS A 127 -8.71 15.88 14.19
N GLN A 128 -7.83 16.53 14.95
CA GLN A 128 -6.46 16.79 14.53
C GLN A 128 -5.70 15.48 14.23
N GLN A 129 -5.82 14.45 15.09
CA GLN A 129 -5.18 13.16 14.83
C GLN A 129 -5.73 12.49 13.55
N GLN A 130 -7.02 12.62 13.30
CA GLN A 130 -7.65 12.07 12.09
C GLN A 130 -7.07 12.73 10.82
N GLU A 131 -6.95 14.06 10.80
CA GLU A 131 -6.35 14.81 9.69
C GLU A 131 -4.86 14.48 9.53
N MET A 132 -4.10 14.41 10.64
CA MET A 132 -2.69 14.05 10.61
C MET A 132 -2.44 12.65 10.06
N VAL A 133 -3.30 11.67 10.38
CA VAL A 133 -3.20 10.33 9.79
C VAL A 133 -3.33 10.41 8.27
N PHE A 134 -4.31 11.15 7.75
CA PHE A 134 -4.48 11.30 6.30
C PHE A 134 -3.28 12.02 5.66
N TYR A 135 -2.84 13.11 6.27
CA TYR A 135 -1.67 13.87 5.81
C TYR A 135 -0.44 12.96 5.67
N TYR A 136 -0.12 12.18 6.70
CA TYR A 136 1.03 11.29 6.65
C TYR A 136 0.84 10.07 5.74
N VAL A 137 -0.39 9.61 5.51
CA VAL A 137 -0.64 8.61 4.45
C VAL A 137 -0.24 9.18 3.08
N ARG A 138 -0.64 10.43 2.78
CA ARG A 138 -0.23 11.10 1.54
C ARG A 138 1.29 11.22 1.43
N GLU A 139 1.92 11.75 2.49
CA GLU A 139 3.39 11.96 2.51
C GLU A 139 4.15 10.66 2.26
N VAL A 140 3.78 9.58 2.94
CA VAL A 140 4.43 8.27 2.76
C VAL A 140 4.17 7.68 1.36
N LEU A 141 2.99 7.92 0.79
CA LEU A 141 2.68 7.51 -0.59
C LEU A 141 3.50 8.32 -1.62
N GLU A 142 3.65 9.64 -1.43
CA GLU A 142 4.51 10.49 -2.26
C GLU A 142 5.97 10.04 -2.23
N GLU A 143 6.50 9.76 -1.02
CA GLU A 143 7.84 9.19 -0.88
C GLU A 143 7.93 7.82 -1.55
N GLY A 144 6.92 6.97 -1.40
CA GLY A 144 6.84 5.70 -2.09
C GLY A 144 6.94 5.83 -3.60
N ILE A 145 6.25 6.80 -4.19
CA ILE A 145 6.35 7.11 -5.63
C ILE A 145 7.76 7.62 -5.97
N LYS A 146 8.28 8.57 -5.21
CA LYS A 146 9.61 9.17 -5.40
C LYS A 146 10.73 8.13 -5.40
N TYR A 147 10.66 7.16 -4.48
CA TYR A 147 11.68 6.11 -4.32
C TYR A 147 11.34 4.82 -5.07
N GLY A 148 10.38 4.85 -5.98
CA GLY A 148 10.03 3.69 -6.80
C GLY A 148 9.43 2.51 -6.02
N GLY A 149 8.76 2.76 -4.90
CA GLY A 149 8.09 1.73 -4.10
C GLY A 149 9.00 0.97 -3.15
N THR A 150 8.40 0.05 -2.38
CA THR A 150 9.08 -0.75 -1.36
C THR A 150 9.32 -2.18 -1.85
N SER A 151 10.55 -2.54 -2.12
CA SER A 151 10.96 -3.89 -2.53
C SER A 151 11.49 -4.69 -1.35
N ILE A 152 10.60 -5.20 -0.49
CA ILE A 152 10.98 -6.03 0.68
C ILE A 152 11.03 -7.53 0.33
N SER A 153 10.29 -7.97 -0.68
CA SER A 153 10.30 -9.35 -1.15
C SER A 153 10.31 -9.44 -2.68
N ASP A 154 9.14 -9.39 -3.29
CA ASP A 154 8.98 -9.78 -4.70
C ASP A 154 8.58 -8.64 -5.63
N TYR A 155 8.39 -7.40 -5.10
CA TYR A 155 8.00 -6.27 -5.93
C TYR A 155 9.15 -5.81 -6.84
N ARG A 156 8.84 -5.66 -8.12
CA ARG A 156 9.72 -5.12 -9.17
C ARG A 156 8.93 -4.15 -10.05
N HIS A 157 9.65 -3.20 -10.64
CA HIS A 157 9.13 -2.38 -11.72
C HIS A 157 9.03 -3.17 -13.03
N ALA A 158 8.28 -2.65 -14.00
CA ALA A 158 8.15 -3.27 -15.31
C ALA A 158 9.50 -3.41 -16.06
N ASP A 159 10.49 -2.60 -15.71
CA ASP A 159 11.89 -2.69 -16.20
C ASP A 159 12.78 -3.59 -15.33
N GLY A 160 12.20 -4.31 -14.37
CA GLY A 160 12.91 -5.25 -13.48
C GLY A 160 13.66 -4.61 -12.31
N LYS A 161 13.70 -3.27 -12.20
CA LYS A 161 14.39 -2.58 -11.10
C LYS A 161 13.64 -2.71 -9.77
N THR A 162 14.37 -2.54 -8.67
CA THR A 162 13.83 -2.50 -7.32
C THR A 162 13.61 -1.08 -6.87
N GLY A 163 12.54 -0.83 -6.11
CA GLY A 163 12.39 0.44 -5.40
C GLY A 163 13.34 0.55 -4.21
N GLU A 164 13.52 1.75 -3.70
CA GLU A 164 14.43 2.08 -2.58
C GLU A 164 13.69 2.55 -1.31
N MET A 165 12.36 2.61 -1.32
CA MET A 165 11.58 3.10 -0.16
C MET A 165 11.84 2.30 1.12
N GLN A 166 12.27 1.03 1.04
CA GLN A 166 12.64 0.22 2.22
C GLN A 166 13.79 0.82 3.04
N LEU A 167 14.65 1.64 2.44
CA LEU A 167 15.76 2.32 3.14
C LEU A 167 15.26 3.50 4.00
N HIS A 168 14.07 4.01 3.71
CA HIS A 168 13.44 5.17 4.35
C HIS A 168 12.38 4.82 5.41
N LEU A 169 12.15 3.51 5.66
CA LEU A 169 11.18 3.06 6.66
C LEU A 169 11.66 3.33 8.09
N ASN A 170 10.75 3.72 8.96
CA ASN A 170 11.01 4.08 10.36
C ASN A 170 10.66 2.94 11.32
N VAL A 171 9.55 2.23 11.08
CA VAL A 171 9.06 1.18 12.00
C VAL A 171 8.84 -0.17 11.32
N TYR A 172 8.48 -0.20 10.03
CA TYR A 172 8.15 -1.46 9.39
C TYR A 172 9.39 -2.35 9.23
N LYS A 173 9.40 -3.50 9.94
CA LYS A 173 10.54 -4.44 10.02
C LYS A 173 11.84 -3.81 10.55
N GLN A 174 11.74 -2.71 11.30
CA GLN A 174 12.89 -2.16 12.01
C GLN A 174 13.01 -2.82 13.39
N PRO A 175 14.22 -3.07 13.90
CA PRO A 175 14.41 -3.60 15.26
C PRO A 175 14.17 -2.55 16.33
N VAL A 176 14.58 -1.31 16.08
CA VAL A 176 14.51 -0.19 17.03
C VAL A 176 13.96 1.06 16.35
N CYS A 177 13.29 1.89 17.13
CA CYS A 177 12.80 3.18 16.70
C CYS A 177 13.96 4.16 16.48
N LYS A 178 14.05 4.73 15.29
CA LYS A 178 15.10 5.69 14.92
C LYS A 178 14.98 7.04 15.66
N VAL A 179 13.82 7.32 16.28
CA VAL A 179 13.56 8.57 17.00
C VAL A 179 13.90 8.47 18.47
N CYS A 180 13.44 7.41 19.17
CA CYS A 180 13.61 7.29 20.62
C CYS A 180 14.46 6.09 21.09
N GLY A 181 14.95 5.24 20.17
CA GLY A 181 15.78 4.08 20.49
C GLY A 181 15.02 2.88 21.10
N SER A 182 13.72 2.99 21.36
CA SER A 182 12.94 1.89 21.94
C SER A 182 12.76 0.77 20.92
N GLN A 183 12.58 -0.47 21.40
CA GLN A 183 12.26 -1.60 20.54
C GLN A 183 10.93 -1.37 19.81
N ILE A 184 10.91 -1.74 18.53
CA ILE A 184 9.68 -1.75 17.73
C ILE A 184 8.87 -2.98 18.10
N GLU A 185 7.62 -2.76 18.47
CA GLU A 185 6.69 -3.82 18.78
C GLU A 185 5.83 -4.19 17.57
N THR A 186 5.22 -5.37 17.65
CA THR A 186 4.32 -5.86 16.61
C THR A 186 3.00 -6.36 17.20
N LYS A 187 1.92 -6.12 16.45
CA LYS A 187 0.56 -6.57 16.78
C LYS A 187 -0.20 -6.96 15.52
N ILE A 188 -0.99 -8.02 15.57
CA ILE A 188 -1.84 -8.40 14.45
C ILE A 188 -3.13 -7.55 14.49
N ILE A 189 -3.36 -6.77 13.44
CA ILE A 189 -4.57 -5.96 13.24
C ILE A 189 -5.10 -6.24 11.84
N ALA A 190 -6.37 -6.58 11.72
CA ALA A 190 -7.00 -6.93 10.44
C ALA A 190 -6.18 -7.95 9.63
N THR A 191 -5.77 -9.04 10.27
CA THR A 191 -4.95 -10.13 9.71
C THR A 191 -3.56 -9.71 9.22
N ARG A 192 -3.11 -8.48 9.52
CA ARG A 192 -1.82 -7.94 9.09
C ARG A 192 -0.92 -7.65 10.29
N ASN A 193 0.34 -8.05 10.19
CA ASN A 193 1.33 -7.68 11.20
C ASN A 193 1.59 -6.17 11.14
N SER A 194 1.40 -5.49 12.27
CA SER A 194 1.52 -4.04 12.44
C SER A 194 2.75 -3.75 13.27
N HIS A 195 3.66 -2.95 12.75
CA HIS A 195 4.86 -2.51 13.46
C HIS A 195 4.64 -1.11 14.01
N TYR A 196 5.02 -0.85 15.25
CA TYR A 196 4.82 0.45 15.89
C TYR A 196 5.85 0.67 17.02
N CYS A 197 6.09 1.92 17.33
CA CYS A 197 6.88 2.31 18.50
C CYS A 197 5.96 2.58 19.69
N PRO A 198 6.06 1.82 20.82
CA PRO A 198 5.17 2.00 21.97
C PRO A 198 5.41 3.31 22.72
N VAL A 199 6.52 4.00 22.48
CA VAL A 199 6.88 5.26 23.12
C VAL A 199 6.44 6.47 22.30
N CYS A 200 6.67 6.46 21.00
CA CYS A 200 6.34 7.58 20.10
C CYS A 200 4.86 7.61 19.69
N GLN A 201 4.16 6.50 19.74
CA GLN A 201 2.74 6.41 19.36
C GLN A 201 1.84 6.24 20.59
N LYS A 202 0.71 6.95 20.62
CA LYS A 202 -0.23 6.98 21.76
C LYS A 202 -1.69 6.89 21.31
#